data_cc9daec751ee059136878d524b79deb2
#
_entry.id   cc9daec751ee059136878d524b79deb2
#
_cell.length_a   1.000
_cell.length_b   1.000
_cell.length_c   1.000
_cell.angle_alpha   90.00
_cell.angle_beta   90.00
_cell.angle_gamma   90.00
#
_symmetry.space_group_name_H-M   'P 1'
#
loop_
_entity.id
_entity.type
_entity.pdbx_description
1 polymer ?
#
loop_
_entity_poly.entity_id
_entity_poly.type
_entity_poly.pdbx_seq_one_letter_code
_entity_poly.pdbx_strand_id
1 'polypeptide(L)'
;MGQYYYPTIISKRKKDWRLVVMKAFSPHDYSNGAKLMEHSYVDNHLVKECENALATDFYGYPFVWVGDYADDKFGVNMYDAASNKAETNGKPTPYEKLPTYKYIINFTKKVYIEIPENTDAFTIHPLPLLCAEGNGRGGGDYLGTNMKIVGSWAYDKIGVANEVPSNITEELCVRFTEHYYGGDVSVNDYQYIKH
;
A
#
# COMPACT_ATOMS: atom_id res chain seq x y z
N MET A 1 -4.83 20.65 4.57
CA MET A 1 -4.90 20.32 3.12
C MET A 1 -4.81 18.81 2.99
N GLY A 2 -5.65 18.19 2.17
CA GLY A 2 -5.60 16.74 1.95
C GLY A 2 -4.43 16.40 1.03
N GLN A 3 -3.86 15.23 1.23
CA GLN A 3 -2.83 14.65 0.37
C GLN A 3 -3.48 13.57 -0.50
N TYR A 4 -3.20 13.56 -1.80
CA TYR A 4 -3.79 12.63 -2.77
C TYR A 4 -2.78 11.58 -3.17
N TYR A 5 -3.23 10.34 -3.39
CA TYR A 5 -2.35 9.19 -3.59
C TYR A 5 -2.68 8.38 -4.84
N TYR A 6 -1.61 7.83 -5.46
CA TYR A 6 -1.68 6.82 -6.51
C TYR A 6 -0.92 5.57 -6.08
N PRO A 7 -1.57 4.41 -5.94
CA PRO A 7 -0.87 3.12 -5.87
C PRO A 7 -0.05 2.89 -7.14
N THR A 8 1.24 2.59 -6.99
CA THR A 8 2.17 2.62 -8.12
C THR A 8 3.17 1.48 -8.05
N ILE A 9 3.23 0.69 -9.10
CA ILE A 9 4.21 -0.37 -9.32
C ILE A 9 5.33 0.19 -10.18
N ILE A 10 6.56 0.02 -9.72
CA ILE A 10 7.74 0.60 -10.35
C ILE A 10 8.77 -0.45 -10.73
N SER A 11 9.65 -0.09 -11.62
CA SER A 11 10.85 -0.84 -11.96
C SER A 11 12.05 0.09 -12.09
N LYS A 12 13.26 -0.47 -11.97
CA LYS A 12 14.49 0.25 -12.28
C LYS A 12 14.90 -0.10 -13.70
N ARG A 13 15.05 0.91 -14.55
CA ARG A 13 15.55 0.71 -15.90
C ARG A 13 17.04 0.37 -15.85
N LYS A 14 17.41 -0.78 -16.42
CA LYS A 14 18.81 -1.29 -16.37
C LYS A 14 19.86 -0.34 -16.93
N LYS A 15 19.48 0.49 -17.94
CA LYS A 15 20.41 1.35 -18.67
C LYS A 15 20.93 2.55 -17.86
N ASP A 16 20.09 3.16 -17.03
CA ASP A 16 20.39 4.43 -16.35
C ASP A 16 19.88 4.48 -14.89
N TRP A 17 19.41 3.36 -14.39
CA TRP A 17 18.89 3.20 -13.01
C TRP A 17 17.68 4.09 -12.66
N ARG A 18 17.09 4.77 -13.64
CA ARG A 18 15.89 5.57 -13.43
C ARG A 18 14.70 4.70 -13.03
N LEU A 19 13.87 5.25 -12.15
CA LEU A 19 12.60 4.64 -11.83
C LEU A 19 11.64 4.80 -13.01
N VAL A 20 10.91 3.74 -13.32
CA VAL A 20 9.89 3.71 -14.36
C VAL A 20 8.60 3.19 -13.75
N VAL A 21 7.51 3.92 -13.95
CA VAL A 21 6.18 3.45 -13.55
C VAL A 21 5.72 2.38 -14.51
N MET A 22 5.54 1.17 -14.00
CA MET A 22 5.05 0.01 -14.76
C MET A 22 3.53 0.02 -14.84
N LYS A 23 2.88 0.25 -13.69
CA LYS A 23 1.42 0.36 -13.54
C LYS A 23 1.12 1.35 -12.42
N ALA A 24 0.10 2.15 -12.57
CA ALA A 24 -0.44 3.00 -11.51
C ALA A 24 -1.97 2.90 -11.53
N PHE A 25 -2.61 3.15 -10.40
CA PHE A 25 -4.04 3.01 -10.28
C PHE A 25 -4.63 4.36 -9.85
N SER A 26 -5.60 4.88 -10.61
CA SER A 26 -6.34 6.08 -10.23
C SER A 26 -7.46 5.71 -9.27
N PRO A 27 -7.51 6.27 -8.04
CA PRO A 27 -8.61 5.99 -7.11
C PRO A 27 -9.98 6.29 -7.70
N HIS A 28 -10.08 7.29 -8.56
CA HIS A 28 -11.34 7.68 -9.21
C HIS A 28 -11.93 6.61 -10.13
N ASP A 29 -11.08 5.78 -10.74
CA ASP A 29 -11.54 4.67 -11.60
C ASP A 29 -12.27 3.59 -10.80
N TYR A 30 -12.09 3.58 -9.47
CA TYR A 30 -12.69 2.64 -8.53
C TYR A 30 -13.79 3.30 -7.67
N SER A 31 -14.27 4.48 -8.08
CA SER A 31 -15.25 5.27 -7.32
C SER A 31 -14.80 5.64 -5.91
N ASN A 32 -13.49 5.79 -5.72
CA ASN A 32 -12.89 6.22 -4.45
C ASN A 32 -12.46 7.69 -4.50
N GLY A 33 -12.41 8.32 -3.33
CA GLY A 33 -11.62 9.52 -3.13
C GLY A 33 -10.13 9.22 -3.20
N ALA A 34 -9.32 10.25 -3.41
CA ALA A 34 -7.88 10.10 -3.61
C ALA A 34 -7.04 10.27 -2.34
N LYS A 35 -7.64 10.62 -1.20
CA LYS A 35 -6.93 10.64 0.08
C LYS A 35 -6.71 9.23 0.58
N LEU A 36 -5.66 9.03 1.38
CA LEU A 36 -5.25 7.71 1.82
C LEU A 36 -6.39 6.96 2.52
N MET A 37 -7.06 7.59 3.49
CA MET A 37 -8.12 6.95 4.27
C MET A 37 -9.48 6.88 3.57
N GLU A 38 -9.64 7.45 2.39
CA GLU A 38 -10.85 7.27 1.58
C GLU A 38 -10.91 5.90 0.88
N HIS A 39 -9.80 5.13 0.89
CA HIS A 39 -9.73 3.83 0.22
C HIS A 39 -8.87 2.75 0.92
N SER A 40 -8.31 3.03 2.10
CA SER A 40 -7.40 2.10 2.80
C SER A 40 -8.12 1.04 3.64
N TYR A 41 -9.20 0.46 3.14
CA TYR A 41 -9.98 -0.54 3.87
C TYR A 41 -9.92 -1.91 3.22
N VAL A 42 -10.10 -2.95 4.05
CA VAL A 42 -10.24 -4.34 3.57
C VAL A 42 -11.47 -4.43 2.65
N ASP A 43 -11.36 -5.22 1.60
CA ASP A 43 -12.35 -5.34 0.53
C ASP A 43 -12.61 -4.06 -0.30
N ASN A 44 -11.82 -3.01 -0.14
CA ASN A 44 -11.89 -1.88 -1.07
C ASN A 44 -11.45 -2.33 -2.49
N HIS A 45 -12.21 -1.95 -3.51
CA HIS A 45 -11.98 -2.38 -4.90
C HIS A 45 -10.58 -2.00 -5.43
N LEU A 46 -10.12 -0.78 -5.16
CA LEU A 46 -8.78 -0.33 -5.53
C LEU A 46 -7.69 -1.16 -4.85
N VAL A 47 -7.84 -1.44 -3.55
CA VAL A 47 -6.88 -2.24 -2.80
C VAL A 47 -6.82 -3.67 -3.34
N LYS A 48 -7.97 -4.30 -3.60
CA LYS A 48 -8.03 -5.65 -4.19
C LYS A 48 -7.41 -5.72 -5.59
N GLU A 49 -7.58 -4.69 -6.41
CA GLU A 49 -6.91 -4.62 -7.72
C GLU A 49 -5.38 -4.52 -7.58
N CYS A 50 -4.89 -3.75 -6.59
CA CYS A 50 -3.47 -3.68 -6.26
C CYS A 50 -2.94 -5.04 -5.77
N GLU A 51 -3.68 -5.70 -4.87
CA GLU A 51 -3.34 -7.06 -4.39
C GLU A 51 -3.24 -8.05 -5.55
N ASN A 52 -4.23 -8.06 -6.45
CA ASN A 52 -4.24 -8.95 -7.60
C ASN A 52 -3.04 -8.71 -8.52
N ALA A 53 -2.69 -7.46 -8.79
CA ALA A 53 -1.51 -7.11 -9.58
C ALA A 53 -0.20 -7.57 -8.91
N LEU A 54 -0.09 -7.41 -7.58
CA LEU A 54 1.06 -7.84 -6.78
C LEU A 54 1.10 -9.35 -6.51
N ALA A 55 0.02 -10.07 -6.75
CA ALA A 55 -0.03 -11.53 -6.67
C ALA A 55 0.26 -12.21 -8.01
N THR A 56 0.15 -11.50 -9.13
CA THR A 56 0.24 -12.04 -10.49
C THR A 56 1.41 -11.42 -11.26
N ASP A 57 1.14 -10.47 -12.14
CA ASP A 57 2.10 -9.92 -13.11
C ASP A 57 3.27 -9.17 -12.48
N PHE A 58 3.08 -8.65 -11.26
CA PHE A 58 4.05 -7.79 -10.58
C PHE A 58 4.50 -8.33 -9.22
N TYR A 59 4.43 -9.65 -9.03
CA TYR A 59 4.91 -10.29 -7.81
C TYR A 59 6.38 -9.99 -7.52
N GLY A 60 6.65 -9.37 -6.36
CA GLY A 60 8.02 -8.99 -5.98
C GLY A 60 8.56 -7.74 -6.68
N TYR A 61 7.72 -6.95 -7.33
CA TYR A 61 8.11 -5.63 -7.84
C TYR A 61 8.11 -4.59 -6.72
N PRO A 62 8.94 -3.54 -6.85
CA PRO A 62 8.86 -2.39 -5.95
C PRO A 62 7.51 -1.69 -6.09
N PHE A 63 6.94 -1.34 -4.95
CA PHE A 63 5.61 -0.75 -4.85
C PHE A 63 5.58 0.45 -3.92
N VAL A 64 4.74 1.43 -4.23
CA VAL A 64 4.55 2.63 -3.42
C VAL A 64 3.13 3.17 -3.58
N TRP A 65 2.58 3.66 -2.51
CA TRP A 65 1.36 4.50 -2.49
C TRP A 65 1.82 5.95 -2.48
N VAL A 66 2.08 6.52 -3.68
CA VAL A 66 2.75 7.82 -3.80
C VAL A 66 1.77 8.97 -3.67
N GLY A 67 2.06 9.89 -2.77
CA GLY A 67 1.29 11.12 -2.51
C GLY A 67 1.83 12.32 -3.30
N ASP A 68 0.97 13.32 -3.49
CA ASP A 68 1.28 14.55 -4.24
C ASP A 68 2.32 15.46 -3.55
N TYR A 69 2.63 15.23 -2.27
CA TYR A 69 3.70 15.90 -1.54
C TYR A 69 4.96 15.04 -1.37
N ALA A 70 5.03 13.88 -2.06
CA ALA A 70 6.22 13.05 -2.02
C ALA A 70 7.41 13.75 -2.70
N ASP A 71 8.59 13.61 -2.09
CA ASP A 71 9.82 14.10 -2.67
C ASP A 71 10.16 13.36 -3.97
N ASP A 72 10.82 14.06 -4.89
CA ASP A 72 11.35 13.45 -6.10
C ASP A 72 12.32 12.31 -5.77
N LYS A 73 12.17 11.19 -6.46
CA LYS A 73 13.08 10.06 -6.35
C LYS A 73 13.95 9.93 -7.60
N PHE A 74 15.25 10.05 -7.43
CA PHE A 74 16.22 9.98 -8.54
C PHE A 74 15.90 10.96 -9.69
N GLY A 75 15.45 12.18 -9.34
CA GLY A 75 15.09 13.23 -10.29
C GLY A 75 13.77 12.96 -11.04
N VAL A 76 12.90 12.13 -10.50
CA VAL A 76 11.56 11.86 -11.04
C VAL A 76 10.51 12.25 -10.01
N ASN A 77 9.56 13.11 -10.40
CA ASN A 77 8.32 13.29 -9.66
C ASN A 77 7.45 12.04 -9.85
N MET A 78 7.42 11.20 -8.81
CA MET A 78 6.73 9.90 -8.91
C MET A 78 5.22 10.06 -8.94
N TYR A 79 4.65 11.09 -8.31
CA TYR A 79 3.22 11.36 -8.34
C TYR A 79 2.76 11.74 -9.76
N ASP A 80 3.44 12.67 -10.42
CA ASP A 80 3.13 13.07 -11.79
C ASP A 80 3.31 11.89 -12.75
N ALA A 81 4.39 11.11 -12.59
CA ALA A 81 4.62 9.93 -13.40
C ALA A 81 3.54 8.84 -13.19
N ALA A 82 3.04 8.69 -11.97
CA ALA A 82 1.95 7.78 -11.65
C ALA A 82 0.61 8.25 -12.23
N SER A 83 0.28 9.53 -12.08
CA SER A 83 -0.92 10.14 -12.66
C SER A 83 -0.98 9.94 -14.17
N ASN A 84 0.08 10.33 -14.88
CA ASN A 84 0.19 10.14 -16.33
C ASN A 84 0.08 8.68 -16.76
N LYS A 85 0.61 7.75 -15.95
CA LYS A 85 0.54 6.32 -16.25
C LYS A 85 -0.87 5.78 -16.02
N ALA A 86 -1.56 6.20 -14.96
CA ALA A 86 -2.92 5.78 -14.65
C ALA A 86 -3.91 6.10 -15.79
N GLU A 87 -3.75 7.24 -16.45
CA GLU A 87 -4.57 7.62 -17.62
C GLU A 87 -4.47 6.64 -18.81
N THR A 88 -3.38 5.87 -18.88
CA THR A 88 -3.14 4.87 -19.94
C THR A 88 -3.60 3.46 -19.58
N ASN A 89 -4.13 3.26 -18.39
CA ASN A 89 -4.62 1.95 -17.99
C ASN A 89 -5.95 1.61 -18.68
N GLY A 90 -6.20 0.30 -18.81
CA GLY A 90 -7.52 -0.21 -19.17
C GLY A 90 -8.55 -0.02 -18.05
N LYS A 91 -9.77 -0.46 -18.30
CA LYS A 91 -10.83 -0.45 -17.26
C LYS A 91 -10.43 -1.34 -16.07
N PRO A 92 -10.86 -0.99 -14.84
CA PRO A 92 -10.71 -1.85 -13.68
C PRO A 92 -11.27 -3.27 -13.90
N THR A 93 -10.63 -4.25 -13.29
CA THR A 93 -11.18 -5.60 -13.22
C THR A 93 -12.49 -5.55 -12.42
N PRO A 94 -13.59 -6.19 -12.87
CA PRO A 94 -14.80 -6.26 -12.09
C PRO A 94 -14.53 -6.83 -10.68
N TYR A 95 -15.09 -6.19 -9.65
CA TYR A 95 -14.81 -6.53 -8.26
C TYR A 95 -15.02 -8.03 -7.94
N GLU A 96 -16.08 -8.62 -8.46
CA GLU A 96 -16.44 -10.00 -8.24
C GLU A 96 -15.48 -11.03 -8.87
N LYS A 97 -14.56 -10.57 -9.73
CA LYS A 97 -13.51 -11.38 -10.35
C LYS A 97 -12.18 -11.31 -9.61
N LEU A 98 -12.08 -10.41 -8.63
CA LEU A 98 -10.85 -10.24 -7.86
C LEU A 98 -10.79 -11.28 -6.73
N PRO A 99 -9.71 -12.06 -6.64
CA PRO A 99 -9.53 -13.04 -5.58
C PRO A 99 -9.29 -12.37 -4.22
N THR A 100 -9.36 -13.16 -3.16
CA THR A 100 -8.96 -12.77 -1.81
C THR A 100 -7.64 -13.42 -1.47
N TYR A 101 -6.76 -12.67 -0.83
CA TYR A 101 -5.44 -13.12 -0.41
C TYR A 101 -5.30 -13.03 1.11
N LYS A 102 -4.30 -13.74 1.67
CA LYS A 102 -4.07 -13.81 3.12
C LYS A 102 -2.88 -12.97 3.58
N TYR A 103 -1.84 -12.86 2.76
CA TYR A 103 -0.57 -12.30 3.20
C TYR A 103 -0.04 -11.26 2.24
N ILE A 104 0.52 -10.18 2.80
CA ILE A 104 1.36 -9.23 2.08
C ILE A 104 2.80 -9.54 2.49
N ILE A 105 3.68 -9.70 1.52
CA ILE A 105 5.06 -10.15 1.68
C ILE A 105 5.99 -9.03 1.27
N ASN A 106 6.90 -8.64 2.16
CA ASN A 106 7.97 -7.70 1.86
C ASN A 106 9.28 -8.48 1.65
N PHE A 107 9.68 -8.63 0.39
CA PHE A 107 10.90 -9.34 0.01
C PHE A 107 12.18 -8.57 0.33
N THR A 108 12.11 -7.24 0.43
CA THR A 108 13.24 -6.39 0.77
C THR A 108 13.64 -6.58 2.24
N LYS A 109 12.64 -6.59 3.13
CA LYS A 109 12.82 -6.73 4.58
C LYS A 109 12.75 -8.18 5.06
N LYS A 110 12.27 -9.10 4.20
CA LYS A 110 12.04 -10.52 4.51
C LYS A 110 11.03 -10.73 5.64
N VAL A 111 9.97 -9.94 5.63
CA VAL A 111 8.85 -10.02 6.57
C VAL A 111 7.53 -10.16 5.82
N TYR A 112 6.50 -10.66 6.49
CA TYR A 112 5.15 -10.69 5.98
C TYR A 112 4.16 -10.13 7.01
N ILE A 113 2.98 -9.76 6.58
CA ILE A 113 1.85 -9.40 7.42
C ILE A 113 0.60 -10.13 6.94
N GLU A 114 -0.21 -10.63 7.86
CA GLU A 114 -1.51 -11.17 7.56
C GLU A 114 -2.51 -10.04 7.27
N ILE A 115 -3.28 -10.18 6.20
CA ILE A 115 -4.39 -9.27 5.88
C ILE A 115 -5.51 -9.55 6.87
N PRO A 116 -5.98 -8.57 7.63
CA PRO A 116 -7.01 -8.80 8.63
C PRO A 116 -8.32 -9.24 7.98
N GLU A 117 -9.07 -10.10 8.68
CA GLU A 117 -10.44 -10.39 8.28
C GLU A 117 -11.29 -9.12 8.32
N ASN A 118 -12.18 -8.99 7.34
CA ASN A 118 -13.12 -7.86 7.31
C ASN A 118 -14.18 -8.04 8.39
N THR A 119 -14.01 -7.37 9.53
CA THR A 119 -14.93 -7.44 10.67
C THR A 119 -15.97 -6.32 10.66
N ASP A 120 -15.69 -5.23 9.96
CA ASP A 120 -16.57 -4.08 9.77
C ASP A 120 -16.15 -3.28 8.55
N ALA A 121 -16.99 -2.34 8.11
CA ALA A 121 -16.74 -1.50 6.93
C ALA A 121 -15.49 -0.60 7.04
N PHE A 122 -14.87 -0.52 8.23
CA PHE A 122 -13.73 0.34 8.53
C PHE A 122 -12.48 -0.45 8.94
N THR A 123 -12.46 -1.76 8.72
CA THR A 123 -11.25 -2.58 8.95
C THR A 123 -10.15 -2.11 8.00
N ILE A 124 -9.08 -1.54 8.56
CA ILE A 124 -7.99 -0.94 7.77
C ILE A 124 -7.12 -2.03 7.15
N HIS A 125 -6.88 -1.89 5.85
CA HIS A 125 -5.97 -2.75 5.12
C HIS A 125 -4.52 -2.23 5.26
N PRO A 126 -3.54 -3.08 5.64
CA PRO A 126 -2.19 -2.61 5.94
C PRO A 126 -1.39 -2.13 4.71
N LEU A 127 -1.69 -2.62 3.51
CA LEU A 127 -0.89 -2.34 2.31
C LEU A 127 -0.78 -0.84 1.98
N PRO A 128 -1.87 -0.04 1.93
CA PRO A 128 -1.78 1.39 1.65
C PRO A 128 -0.93 2.13 2.68
N LEU A 129 -1.13 1.86 3.97
CA LEU A 129 -0.43 2.55 5.04
C LEU A 129 1.05 2.19 5.09
N LEU A 130 1.40 0.91 4.95
CA LEU A 130 2.80 0.47 4.96
C LEU A 130 3.58 1.02 3.76
N CYS A 131 2.93 1.19 2.60
CA CYS A 131 3.56 1.61 1.35
C CYS A 131 3.37 3.10 1.03
N ALA A 132 2.73 3.90 1.92
CA ALA A 132 2.50 5.32 1.69
C ALA A 132 3.82 6.12 1.64
N GLU A 133 3.92 7.04 0.69
CA GLU A 133 5.02 8.01 0.58
C GLU A 133 4.43 9.39 0.30
N GLY A 134 4.63 10.31 1.21
CA GLY A 134 4.06 11.65 1.11
C GLY A 134 4.89 12.66 1.88
N ASN A 135 4.26 13.67 2.45
CA ASN A 135 4.94 14.66 3.25
C ASN A 135 5.44 14.04 4.58
N GLY A 136 6.74 13.92 4.71
CA GLY A 136 7.39 13.31 5.86
C GLY A 136 7.24 11.79 5.85
N ARG A 137 6.36 11.24 6.66
CA ARG A 137 6.18 9.77 6.80
C ARG A 137 5.02 9.21 5.99
N GLY A 138 4.44 9.98 5.10
CA GLY A 138 3.47 9.51 4.13
C GLY A 138 2.07 9.20 4.65
N GLY A 139 1.75 9.47 5.90
CA GLY A 139 0.47 9.09 6.51
C GLY A 139 -0.76 9.82 5.96
N GLY A 140 -0.58 10.92 5.22
CA GLY A 140 -1.69 11.67 4.65
C GLY A 140 -2.68 12.14 5.69
N ASP A 141 -3.91 11.69 5.57
CA ASP A 141 -5.02 11.95 6.49
C ASP A 141 -5.20 10.85 7.56
N TYR A 142 -4.32 9.84 7.59
CA TYR A 142 -4.35 8.83 8.63
C TYR A 142 -3.94 9.38 9.98
N LEU A 143 -4.83 9.27 10.96
CA LEU A 143 -4.60 9.62 12.36
C LEU A 143 -4.99 8.39 13.21
N GLY A 144 -4.01 7.56 13.54
CA GLY A 144 -4.31 6.32 14.23
C GLY A 144 -3.09 5.66 14.89
N THR A 145 -3.22 4.39 15.18
CA THR A 145 -2.17 3.58 15.80
C THR A 145 -1.00 3.33 14.84
N ASN A 146 0.16 2.99 15.40
CA ASN A 146 1.33 2.55 14.61
C ASN A 146 1.84 3.56 13.56
N MET A 147 1.66 4.85 13.80
CA MET A 147 2.13 5.94 12.91
C MET A 147 3.62 5.81 12.53
N LYS A 148 4.45 5.23 13.41
CA LYS A 148 5.92 5.10 13.20
C LYS A 148 6.29 4.20 12.01
N ILE A 149 5.41 3.26 11.66
CA ILE A 149 5.65 2.32 10.57
C ILE A 149 4.89 2.65 9.28
N VAL A 150 4.04 3.68 9.30
CA VAL A 150 3.40 4.19 8.08
C VAL A 150 4.48 4.62 7.11
N GLY A 151 4.39 4.16 5.85
CA GLY A 151 5.38 4.41 4.81
C GLY A 151 6.68 3.60 4.92
N SER A 152 6.80 2.71 5.93
CA SER A 152 8.04 1.95 6.14
C SER A 152 8.37 0.94 5.03
N TRP A 153 7.39 0.58 4.20
CA TRP A 153 7.54 -0.34 3.07
C TRP A 153 7.51 0.35 1.70
N ALA A 154 7.43 1.67 1.67
CA ALA A 154 7.43 2.44 0.42
C ALA A 154 8.68 2.09 -0.42
N TYR A 155 8.48 1.78 -1.71
CA TYR A 155 9.50 1.34 -2.67
C TYR A 155 10.15 -0.03 -2.40
N ASP A 156 9.73 -0.75 -1.38
CA ASP A 156 10.16 -2.13 -1.16
C ASP A 156 9.53 -3.08 -2.20
N LYS A 157 10.15 -4.23 -2.38
CA LYS A 157 9.62 -5.31 -3.23
C LYS A 157 8.50 -6.02 -2.49
N ILE A 158 7.29 -5.89 -3.01
CA ILE A 158 6.06 -6.41 -2.39
C ILE A 158 5.46 -7.53 -3.24
N GLY A 159 4.95 -8.53 -2.57
CA GLY A 159 4.10 -9.56 -3.17
C GLY A 159 2.88 -9.81 -2.29
N VAL A 160 1.86 -10.39 -2.89
CA VAL A 160 0.63 -10.80 -2.19
C VAL A 160 0.36 -12.27 -2.51
N ALA A 161 0.01 -13.08 -1.51
CA ALA A 161 -0.17 -14.52 -1.70
C ALA A 161 -1.06 -15.16 -0.62
N ASN A 162 -1.45 -16.41 -0.85
CA ASN A 162 -2.15 -17.24 0.14
C ASN A 162 -1.20 -18.11 0.98
N GLU A 163 0.07 -18.16 0.61
CA GLU A 163 1.12 -18.88 1.32
C GLU A 163 2.38 -18.00 1.41
N VAL A 164 3.05 -18.04 2.54
CA VAL A 164 4.30 -17.30 2.74
C VAL A 164 5.46 -18.15 2.24
N PRO A 165 6.37 -17.61 1.39
CA PRO A 165 7.56 -18.33 0.96
C PRO A 165 8.42 -18.78 2.15
N SER A 166 8.99 -19.98 2.10
CA SER A 166 9.74 -20.59 3.21
C SER A 166 10.98 -19.81 3.66
N ASN A 167 11.47 -18.91 2.83
CA ASN A 167 12.60 -18.03 3.15
C ASN A 167 12.20 -16.70 3.81
N ILE A 168 10.90 -16.51 4.05
CA ILE A 168 10.32 -15.36 4.77
C ILE A 168 9.72 -15.92 6.06
N THR A 169 10.35 -15.66 7.20
CA THR A 169 10.00 -16.31 8.47
C THR A 169 9.54 -15.33 9.56
N GLU A 170 9.70 -14.03 9.33
CA GLU A 170 9.35 -13.01 10.32
C GLU A 170 7.98 -12.40 9.99
N GLU A 171 7.07 -12.45 10.95
CA GLU A 171 5.75 -11.85 10.85
C GLU A 171 5.72 -10.46 11.49
N LEU A 172 5.17 -9.48 10.76
CA LEU A 172 4.88 -8.16 11.28
C LEU A 172 3.48 -8.17 11.91
N CYS A 173 3.41 -8.38 13.22
CA CYS A 173 2.15 -8.38 13.97
C CYS A 173 1.71 -6.96 14.30
N VAL A 174 1.03 -6.31 13.36
CA VAL A 174 0.57 -4.92 13.51
C VAL A 174 -0.87 -4.79 13.07
N ARG A 175 -1.68 -4.05 13.83
CA ARG A 175 -3.03 -3.65 13.46
C ARG A 175 -3.11 -2.13 13.41
N PHE A 176 -3.65 -1.60 12.31
CA PHE A 176 -3.95 -0.18 12.16
C PHE A 176 -5.39 0.08 12.60
N THR A 177 -5.59 1.14 13.40
CA THR A 177 -6.92 1.63 13.79
C THR A 177 -6.92 3.14 13.75
N GLU A 178 -8.01 3.76 13.33
CA GLU A 178 -8.16 5.21 13.40
C GLU A 178 -8.55 5.66 14.81
N HIS A 179 -8.05 6.83 15.21
CA HIS A 179 -8.53 7.53 16.40
C HIS A 179 -9.71 8.40 16.01
N TYR A 180 -10.91 7.99 16.38
CA TYR A 180 -12.04 8.90 16.35
C TYR A 180 -11.89 9.94 17.47
N TYR A 181 -12.01 11.22 17.15
CA TYR A 181 -12.02 12.29 18.14
C TYR A 181 -13.14 12.02 19.16
N GLY A 182 -12.76 11.58 20.37
CA GLY A 182 -13.68 11.40 21.49
C GLY A 182 -13.52 10.16 22.37
N GLY A 183 -12.55 9.30 22.14
CA GLY A 183 -12.28 8.12 22.98
C GLY A 183 -10.81 7.96 23.35
N ASP A 184 -10.51 7.93 24.65
CA ASP A 184 -9.22 7.47 25.18
C ASP A 184 -9.00 6.01 24.79
N VAL A 185 -8.19 5.75 23.80
CA VAL A 185 -7.71 4.41 23.49
C VAL A 185 -6.28 4.30 24.00
N SER A 186 -6.09 3.50 25.03
CA SER A 186 -4.77 3.16 25.55
C SER A 186 -3.93 2.52 24.43
N VAL A 187 -2.83 3.20 24.09
CA VAL A 187 -1.86 2.76 23.09
C VAL A 187 -1.09 1.58 23.67
N ASN A 188 -1.42 0.37 23.28
CA ASN A 188 -0.53 -0.76 23.44
C ASN A 188 0.40 -0.82 22.23
N ASP A 189 1.64 -0.41 22.41
CA ASP A 189 2.73 -0.60 21.45
C ASP A 189 2.95 -2.11 21.27
N TYR A 190 2.56 -2.62 20.10
CA TYR A 190 2.86 -4.01 19.75
C TYR A 190 4.34 -4.12 19.38
N GLN A 191 5.06 -4.94 20.11
CA GLN A 191 6.44 -5.30 19.84
C GLN A 191 6.51 -6.42 18.80
N TYR A 192 7.59 -6.41 17.99
CA TYR A 192 7.95 -7.54 17.15
C TYR A 192 8.05 -8.82 17.99
N ILE A 193 7.26 -9.83 17.69
CA ILE A 193 7.39 -11.15 18.30
C ILE A 193 8.20 -11.99 17.30
N LYS A 194 9.43 -12.33 17.68
CA LYS A 194 10.23 -13.36 16.99
C LYS A 194 9.68 -14.73 17.40
N HIS A 195 9.28 -15.51 16.45
CA HIS A 195 9.09 -16.96 16.61
C HIS A 195 10.21 -17.72 15.95
#